data_0a2766a8b9fcf0546fe4b9992d127803
#
_entry.id   0a2766a8b9fcf0546fe4b9992d127803
#
_cell.length_a   1.000
_cell.length_b   1.000
_cell.length_c   1.000
_cell.angle_alpha   90.00
_cell.angle_beta   90.00
_cell.angle_gamma   90.00
#
_symmetry.space_group_name_H-M   'P 1'
#
loop_
_entity.id
_entity.type
_entity.pdbx_description
1 polymer ?
#
loop_
_entity_poly.entity_id
_entity_poly.type
_entity_poly.pdbx_seq_one_letter_code
_entity_poly.pdbx_strand_id
1 'polypeptide(L)'
;MDLDADSTPVLPNSFLGGSAPRLLTLRLCSTLFPALGKLLSSASDLVELSLWNIPHSGYISPNAMVTCLSTLTRLESLYLGFHSHRSRPERATRRPPPPTRTLLRALTNFEFKGVSEYLEDVAVRIDAPLLHIVHITFFNQLVFDVSQLSKFIGRTEKLRTLDRAGLFFHDRSVEMRMYSPEVDRTMLTFGISCRALEWQFSALAQVCSLSLPLLSTLERLDIGISRFGGTEDWQQDMENAQWAELLQSFSAVKNLHIYNNAGLVIMALGDLAGATGVIEILPVLQKVCVQREPSDFKDDRRRLETFIAARQFSSHPVTIVNIG
;
A
#
# COMPACT_ATOMS: atom_id res chain seq x y z
N MET A 1 -10.93 -16.83 -13.40
CA MET A 1 -12.16 -16.85 -14.19
C MET A 1 -12.04 -15.69 -15.16
N ASP A 2 -11.55 -15.95 -16.36
CA ASP A 2 -11.47 -14.95 -17.42
C ASP A 2 -12.90 -14.70 -17.87
N LEU A 3 -13.42 -13.50 -17.59
CA LEU A 3 -14.66 -13.06 -18.19
C LEU A 3 -14.41 -12.98 -19.70
N ASP A 4 -15.22 -13.68 -20.48
CA ASP A 4 -15.13 -13.73 -21.93
C ASP A 4 -14.98 -12.31 -22.51
N ALA A 5 -13.96 -12.14 -23.33
CA ALA A 5 -13.64 -10.85 -23.99
C ALA A 5 -14.81 -10.31 -24.83
N ASP A 6 -15.78 -11.16 -25.17
CA ASP A 6 -16.93 -10.85 -26.03
C ASP A 6 -18.04 -10.05 -25.32
N SER A 7 -18.00 -9.87 -23.99
CA SER A 7 -19.05 -9.17 -23.24
C SER A 7 -18.64 -7.80 -22.67
N THR A 8 -17.42 -7.33 -22.95
CA THR A 8 -16.97 -6.03 -22.40
C THR A 8 -17.70 -4.88 -23.12
N PRO A 9 -18.47 -4.04 -22.40
CA PRO A 9 -19.17 -2.92 -23.02
C PRO A 9 -18.18 -1.92 -23.62
N VAL A 10 -18.48 -1.46 -24.84
CA VAL A 10 -17.65 -0.50 -25.58
C VAL A 10 -18.43 0.80 -25.76
N LEU A 11 -17.89 1.90 -25.26
CA LEU A 11 -18.47 3.22 -25.52
C LEU A 11 -18.12 3.69 -26.94
N PRO A 12 -19.10 4.27 -27.67
CA PRO A 12 -18.83 4.79 -29.00
C PRO A 12 -17.86 5.98 -28.95
N ASN A 13 -17.11 6.16 -30.03
CA ASN A 13 -16.18 7.29 -30.16
C ASN A 13 -16.85 8.67 -30.10
N SER A 14 -18.15 8.71 -30.44
CA SER A 14 -18.99 9.91 -30.39
C SER A 14 -19.69 10.12 -29.04
N PHE A 15 -19.34 9.33 -28.03
CA PHE A 15 -19.92 9.49 -26.69
C PHE A 15 -19.78 10.94 -26.21
N LEU A 16 -20.87 11.55 -25.75
CA LEU A 16 -20.99 12.98 -25.40
C LEU A 16 -20.54 13.93 -26.55
N GLY A 17 -20.71 13.52 -27.79
CA GLY A 17 -20.26 14.31 -28.96
C GLY A 17 -18.72 14.38 -29.08
N GLY A 18 -17.99 13.58 -28.33
CA GLY A 18 -16.50 13.58 -28.27
C GLY A 18 -15.92 14.79 -27.55
N SER A 19 -16.73 15.59 -26.85
CA SER A 19 -16.28 16.74 -26.05
C SER A 19 -17.28 17.01 -24.92
N ALA A 20 -16.76 17.21 -23.70
CA ALA A 20 -17.59 17.43 -22.52
C ALA A 20 -16.94 18.42 -21.53
N PRO A 21 -16.79 19.71 -21.89
CA PRO A 21 -16.04 20.68 -21.08
C PRO A 21 -16.66 20.92 -19.69
N ARG A 22 -17.97 20.74 -19.54
CA ARG A 22 -18.70 20.91 -18.27
C ARG A 22 -18.90 19.61 -17.49
N LEU A 23 -18.24 18.53 -17.88
CA LEU A 23 -18.31 17.26 -17.17
C LEU A 23 -17.57 17.37 -15.83
N LEU A 24 -18.28 17.16 -14.73
CA LEU A 24 -17.72 17.23 -13.38
C LEU A 24 -17.23 15.86 -12.88
N THR A 25 -17.92 14.79 -13.27
CA THR A 25 -17.62 13.43 -12.80
C THR A 25 -17.70 12.45 -13.96
N LEU A 26 -16.64 11.65 -14.11
CA LEU A 26 -16.62 10.52 -15.04
C LEU A 26 -16.26 9.25 -14.29
N ARG A 27 -17.18 8.28 -14.28
CA ARG A 27 -16.96 6.96 -13.68
C ARG A 27 -17.20 5.88 -14.72
N LEU A 28 -16.18 5.08 -15.03
CA LEU A 28 -16.25 3.94 -15.94
C LEU A 28 -15.79 2.69 -15.21
N CYS A 29 -16.55 1.61 -15.32
CA CYS A 29 -16.23 0.32 -14.73
C CYS A 29 -16.25 -0.76 -15.80
N SER A 30 -15.17 -1.52 -15.94
CA SER A 30 -15.06 -2.64 -16.91
C SER A 30 -15.48 -2.26 -18.33
N THR A 31 -15.24 -1.02 -18.74
CA THR A 31 -15.74 -0.46 -20.00
C THR A 31 -14.58 -0.07 -20.91
N LEU A 32 -14.65 -0.45 -22.17
CA LEU A 32 -13.73 0.02 -23.20
C LEU A 32 -14.19 1.40 -23.71
N PHE A 33 -13.28 2.34 -23.74
CA PHE A 33 -13.53 3.65 -24.32
C PHE A 33 -12.34 4.13 -25.16
N PRO A 34 -12.29 3.77 -26.46
CA PRO A 34 -11.15 4.12 -27.32
C PRO A 34 -10.92 5.63 -27.45
N ALA A 35 -11.97 6.44 -27.37
CA ALA A 35 -11.88 7.89 -27.42
C ALA A 35 -11.70 8.57 -26.06
N LEU A 36 -11.38 7.83 -25.00
CA LEU A 36 -11.25 8.40 -23.64
C LEU A 36 -10.28 9.57 -23.60
N GLY A 37 -9.10 9.44 -24.19
CA GLY A 37 -8.10 10.51 -24.22
C GLY A 37 -8.60 11.80 -24.85
N LYS A 38 -9.39 11.70 -25.93
CA LYS A 38 -10.01 12.85 -26.60
C LYS A 38 -11.06 13.51 -25.70
N LEU A 39 -11.91 12.73 -25.05
CA LEU A 39 -12.92 13.24 -24.12
C LEU A 39 -12.25 13.96 -22.93
N LEU A 40 -11.28 13.34 -22.30
CA LEU A 40 -10.56 13.92 -21.15
C LEU A 40 -9.85 15.22 -21.51
N SER A 41 -9.26 15.32 -22.72
CA SER A 41 -8.63 16.56 -23.18
C SER A 41 -9.58 17.74 -23.29
N SER A 42 -10.90 17.49 -23.40
CA SER A 42 -11.92 18.52 -23.45
C SER A 42 -12.64 18.77 -22.11
N ALA A 43 -12.48 17.87 -21.15
CA ALA A 43 -13.23 17.89 -19.89
C ALA A 43 -12.54 18.77 -18.82
N SER A 44 -12.34 20.06 -19.11
CA SER A 44 -11.59 20.99 -18.26
C SER A 44 -12.16 21.19 -16.85
N ASP A 45 -13.47 21.00 -16.67
CA ASP A 45 -14.15 21.16 -15.40
C ASP A 45 -14.20 19.87 -14.55
N LEU A 46 -13.55 18.79 -15.02
CA LEU A 46 -13.61 17.49 -14.34
C LEU A 46 -12.99 17.56 -12.95
N VAL A 47 -13.79 17.20 -11.95
CA VAL A 47 -13.42 17.14 -10.53
C VAL A 47 -13.10 15.70 -10.10
N GLU A 48 -13.83 14.73 -10.65
CA GLU A 48 -13.65 13.32 -10.34
C GLU A 48 -13.49 12.46 -11.60
N LEU A 49 -12.39 11.71 -11.66
CA LEU A 49 -12.12 10.68 -12.66
C LEU A 49 -11.95 9.32 -11.99
N SER A 50 -12.86 8.39 -12.30
CA SER A 50 -12.83 7.04 -11.75
C SER A 50 -12.89 6.00 -12.88
N LEU A 51 -11.78 5.33 -13.12
CA LEU A 51 -11.62 4.27 -14.12
C LEU A 51 -11.37 2.95 -13.41
N TRP A 52 -12.43 2.19 -13.21
CA TRP A 52 -12.40 0.92 -12.48
C TRP A 52 -12.26 -0.26 -13.42
N ASN A 53 -11.44 -1.23 -12.97
CA ASN A 53 -11.38 -2.54 -13.61
C ASN A 53 -11.11 -2.45 -15.12
N ILE A 54 -10.20 -1.55 -15.49
CA ILE A 54 -9.83 -1.30 -16.89
C ILE A 54 -9.37 -2.62 -17.51
N PRO A 55 -10.06 -3.13 -18.55
CA PRO A 55 -9.65 -4.35 -19.23
C PRO A 55 -8.34 -4.14 -19.98
N HIS A 56 -7.62 -5.23 -20.27
CA HIS A 56 -6.34 -5.14 -20.97
C HIS A 56 -6.44 -4.47 -22.35
N SER A 57 -7.53 -4.73 -23.07
CA SER A 57 -7.83 -4.09 -24.37
C SER A 57 -8.11 -2.58 -24.27
N GLY A 58 -8.43 -2.08 -23.06
CA GLY A 58 -8.59 -0.66 -22.74
C GLY A 58 -7.37 -0.03 -22.09
N TYR A 59 -6.22 -0.67 -22.15
CA TYR A 59 -5.00 -0.18 -21.54
C TYR A 59 -4.59 1.19 -22.07
N ILE A 60 -4.33 2.11 -21.13
CA ILE A 60 -3.85 3.46 -21.42
C ILE A 60 -2.42 3.52 -20.91
N SER A 61 -1.46 3.89 -21.74
CA SER A 61 -0.07 4.01 -21.31
C SER A 61 0.10 5.13 -20.26
N PRO A 62 1.11 5.02 -19.36
CA PRO A 62 1.38 6.06 -18.37
C PRO A 62 1.55 7.45 -18.99
N ASN A 63 2.23 7.55 -20.13
CA ASN A 63 2.40 8.80 -20.86
C ASN A 63 1.08 9.38 -21.35
N ALA A 64 0.23 8.58 -21.98
CA ALA A 64 -1.08 9.02 -22.46
C ALA A 64 -1.95 9.46 -21.28
N MET A 65 -1.92 8.73 -20.16
CA MET A 65 -2.65 9.10 -18.94
C MET A 65 -2.15 10.45 -18.40
N VAL A 66 -0.86 10.66 -18.24
CA VAL A 66 -0.30 11.93 -17.75
C VAL A 66 -0.64 13.09 -18.70
N THR A 67 -0.62 12.86 -20.01
CA THR A 67 -1.05 13.86 -21.00
C THR A 67 -2.50 14.25 -20.79
N CYS A 68 -3.41 13.29 -20.56
CA CYS A 68 -4.80 13.60 -20.23
C CYS A 68 -4.92 14.37 -18.90
N LEU A 69 -4.21 13.92 -17.86
CA LEU A 69 -4.24 14.57 -16.55
C LEU A 69 -3.75 16.02 -16.60
N SER A 70 -2.82 16.36 -17.49
CA SER A 70 -2.29 17.72 -17.63
C SER A 70 -3.35 18.77 -18.00
N THR A 71 -4.46 18.35 -18.60
CA THR A 71 -5.58 19.24 -18.98
C THR A 71 -6.63 19.37 -17.88
N LEU A 72 -6.62 18.48 -16.87
CA LEU A 72 -7.62 18.38 -15.82
C LEU A 72 -7.23 19.20 -14.59
N THR A 73 -7.21 20.52 -14.72
CA THR A 73 -6.68 21.44 -13.68
C THR A 73 -7.51 21.48 -12.40
N ARG A 74 -8.77 21.04 -12.46
CA ARG A 74 -9.74 21.01 -11.33
C ARG A 74 -9.90 19.62 -10.72
N LEU A 75 -9.13 18.63 -11.17
CA LEU A 75 -9.26 17.25 -10.71
C LEU A 75 -8.87 17.12 -9.23
N GLU A 76 -9.86 16.79 -8.39
CA GLU A 76 -9.68 16.59 -6.95
C GLU A 76 -9.53 15.10 -6.59
N SER A 77 -10.19 14.21 -7.35
CA SER A 77 -10.18 12.77 -7.09
C SER A 77 -9.84 11.99 -8.36
N LEU A 78 -8.79 11.17 -8.27
CA LEU A 78 -8.37 10.27 -9.33
C LEU A 78 -8.38 8.83 -8.83
N TYR A 79 -9.17 7.98 -9.47
CA TYR A 79 -9.10 6.53 -9.33
C TYR A 79 -8.69 5.88 -10.64
N LEU A 80 -7.68 5.04 -10.61
CA LEU A 80 -7.16 4.32 -11.76
C LEU A 80 -6.90 2.86 -11.40
N GLY A 81 -7.76 1.94 -11.82
CA GLY A 81 -7.67 0.52 -11.50
C GLY A 81 -7.72 -0.39 -12.72
N PHE A 82 -6.68 -1.21 -12.89
CA PHE A 82 -6.61 -2.23 -13.94
C PHE A 82 -7.25 -3.54 -13.51
N HIS A 83 -7.77 -4.30 -14.48
CA HIS A 83 -8.37 -5.61 -14.22
C HIS A 83 -7.33 -6.66 -13.86
N SER A 84 -6.16 -6.64 -14.50
CA SER A 84 -5.15 -7.68 -14.37
C SER A 84 -3.72 -7.16 -14.48
N HIS A 85 -2.79 -7.99 -14.02
CA HIS A 85 -1.34 -7.78 -14.11
C HIS A 85 -0.79 -7.74 -15.54
N ARG A 86 -1.59 -8.12 -16.55
CA ARG A 86 -1.20 -8.05 -17.98
C ARG A 86 -1.09 -6.62 -18.48
N SER A 87 -1.75 -5.67 -17.83
CA SER A 87 -1.72 -4.25 -18.18
C SER A 87 -0.42 -3.60 -17.66
N ARG A 88 0.69 -3.95 -18.30
CA ARG A 88 2.05 -3.46 -17.97
C ARG A 88 2.59 -2.53 -19.04
N PRO A 89 3.39 -1.51 -18.65
CA PRO A 89 4.16 -0.74 -19.61
C PRO A 89 5.21 -1.63 -20.31
N GLU A 90 5.38 -1.46 -21.58
CA GLU A 90 6.47 -2.13 -22.30
C GLU A 90 7.83 -1.57 -21.86
N ARG A 91 8.73 -2.43 -21.41
CA ARG A 91 10.07 -2.01 -20.95
C ARG A 91 10.86 -1.24 -22.02
N ALA A 92 10.68 -1.59 -23.28
CA ALA A 92 11.34 -0.93 -24.42
C ALA A 92 10.86 0.51 -24.64
N THR A 93 9.68 0.89 -24.13
CA THR A 93 9.09 2.23 -24.30
C THR A 93 9.32 3.14 -23.10
N ARG A 94 10.01 2.70 -22.05
CA ARG A 94 10.34 3.54 -20.89
C ARG A 94 11.21 4.71 -21.35
N ARG A 95 10.56 5.86 -21.50
CA ARG A 95 11.27 7.12 -21.80
C ARG A 95 11.88 7.68 -20.53
N PRO A 96 13.03 8.37 -20.63
CA PRO A 96 13.56 9.09 -19.48
C PRO A 96 12.49 10.05 -18.91
N PRO A 97 12.53 10.31 -17.60
CA PRO A 97 11.58 11.23 -16.98
C PRO A 97 11.65 12.59 -17.67
N PRO A 98 10.50 13.24 -17.90
CA PRO A 98 10.47 14.56 -18.50
C PRO A 98 11.17 15.57 -17.57
N PRO A 99 11.78 16.64 -18.11
CA PRO A 99 12.42 17.68 -17.29
C PRO A 99 11.42 18.42 -16.40
N THR A 100 10.14 18.45 -16.79
CA THR A 100 9.06 19.10 -16.05
C THR A 100 7.94 18.10 -15.74
N ARG A 101 7.38 18.18 -14.53
CA ARG A 101 6.26 17.35 -14.11
C ARG A 101 4.93 18.05 -14.33
N THR A 102 3.90 17.27 -14.59
CA THR A 102 2.53 17.75 -14.62
C THR A 102 2.07 18.06 -13.21
N LEU A 103 1.69 19.31 -12.96
CA LEU A 103 1.22 19.75 -11.65
C LEU A 103 -0.30 19.60 -11.53
N LEU A 104 -0.74 18.69 -10.67
CA LEU A 104 -2.14 18.43 -10.35
C LEU A 104 -2.52 19.22 -9.09
N ARG A 105 -2.83 20.52 -9.28
CA ARG A 105 -2.98 21.50 -8.18
C ARG A 105 -4.15 21.22 -7.25
N ALA A 106 -5.23 20.63 -7.76
CA ALA A 106 -6.45 20.37 -6.99
C ALA A 106 -6.52 18.94 -6.45
N LEU A 107 -5.61 18.04 -6.88
CA LEU A 107 -5.69 16.63 -6.52
C LEU A 107 -5.46 16.42 -5.02
N THR A 108 -6.49 15.88 -4.35
CA THR A 108 -6.51 15.59 -2.92
C THR A 108 -6.58 14.10 -2.62
N ASN A 109 -7.21 13.31 -3.52
CA ASN A 109 -7.40 11.87 -3.36
C ASN A 109 -6.84 11.14 -4.58
N PHE A 110 -6.00 10.17 -4.35
CA PHE A 110 -5.46 9.32 -5.41
C PHE A 110 -5.59 7.84 -5.04
N GLU A 111 -6.26 7.09 -5.88
CA GLU A 111 -6.37 5.65 -5.73
C GLU A 111 -5.86 4.93 -6.98
N PHE A 112 -5.02 3.92 -6.76
CA PHE A 112 -4.41 3.13 -7.83
C PHE A 112 -4.51 1.63 -7.54
N LYS A 113 -4.88 0.85 -8.57
CA LYS A 113 -4.80 -0.61 -8.54
C LYS A 113 -4.15 -1.13 -9.82
N GLY A 114 -2.99 -1.76 -9.69
CA GLY A 114 -2.25 -2.22 -10.87
C GLY A 114 -0.88 -2.82 -10.55
N VAL A 115 0.01 -2.74 -11.53
CA VAL A 115 1.42 -3.15 -11.38
C VAL A 115 2.28 -1.96 -10.95
N SER A 116 3.33 -2.23 -10.16
CA SER A 116 4.19 -1.16 -9.62
C SER A 116 4.85 -0.34 -10.71
N GLU A 117 5.27 -0.96 -11.80
CA GLU A 117 5.94 -0.29 -12.93
C GLU A 117 5.08 0.79 -13.59
N TYR A 118 3.74 0.58 -13.64
CA TYR A 118 2.84 1.60 -14.18
C TYR A 118 2.81 2.83 -13.27
N LEU A 119 2.67 2.60 -11.98
CA LEU A 119 2.60 3.68 -10.99
C LEU A 119 3.92 4.46 -10.92
N GLU A 120 5.06 3.77 -10.99
CA GLU A 120 6.39 4.40 -11.08
C GLU A 120 6.50 5.37 -12.26
N ASP A 121 6.04 4.92 -13.44
CA ASP A 121 6.06 5.73 -14.65
C ASP A 121 5.11 6.95 -14.56
N VAL A 122 4.03 6.87 -13.80
CA VAL A 122 3.14 8.01 -13.51
C VAL A 122 3.76 8.91 -12.44
N ALA A 123 4.22 8.36 -11.33
CA ALA A 123 4.73 9.10 -10.17
C ALA A 123 5.95 9.98 -10.50
N VAL A 124 6.79 9.55 -11.45
CA VAL A 124 7.94 10.35 -11.91
C VAL A 124 7.53 11.58 -12.71
N ARG A 125 6.30 11.60 -13.27
CA ARG A 125 5.81 12.63 -14.20
C ARG A 125 4.80 13.60 -13.61
N ILE A 126 4.30 13.34 -12.40
CA ILE A 126 3.30 14.17 -11.74
C ILE A 126 3.81 14.75 -10.42
N ASP A 127 3.25 15.91 -10.05
CA ASP A 127 3.31 16.48 -8.70
C ASP A 127 1.89 16.84 -8.25
N ALA A 128 1.56 16.52 -6.99
CA ALA A 128 0.24 16.77 -6.40
C ALA A 128 0.41 17.33 -4.96
N PRO A 129 0.64 18.63 -4.80
CA PRO A 129 1.01 19.21 -3.51
C PRO A 129 -0.11 19.16 -2.46
N LEU A 130 -1.38 19.13 -2.88
CA LEU A 130 -2.53 19.06 -1.96
C LEU A 130 -2.98 17.63 -1.65
N LEU A 131 -2.29 16.63 -2.18
CA LEU A 131 -2.63 15.24 -1.98
C LEU A 131 -2.51 14.85 -0.49
N HIS A 132 -3.57 14.24 0.05
CA HIS A 132 -3.58 13.82 1.44
C HIS A 132 -4.19 12.43 1.65
N ILE A 133 -4.85 11.85 0.64
CA ILE A 133 -5.31 10.47 0.67
C ILE A 133 -4.73 9.74 -0.51
N VAL A 134 -3.99 8.67 -0.22
CA VAL A 134 -3.38 7.82 -1.23
C VAL A 134 -3.66 6.36 -0.91
N HIS A 135 -4.38 5.68 -1.80
CA HIS A 135 -4.60 4.24 -1.72
C HIS A 135 -3.97 3.56 -2.91
N ILE A 136 -3.02 2.66 -2.67
CA ILE A 136 -2.32 1.92 -3.70
C ILE A 136 -2.52 0.44 -3.45
N THR A 137 -3.03 -0.29 -4.45
CA THR A 137 -3.14 -1.74 -4.41
C THR A 137 -2.35 -2.34 -5.56
N PHE A 138 -1.28 -3.04 -5.24
CA PHE A 138 -0.52 -3.78 -6.24
C PHE A 138 -1.10 -5.19 -6.45
N PHE A 139 -1.06 -5.64 -7.69
CA PHE A 139 -1.18 -7.07 -7.97
C PHE A 139 0.04 -7.79 -7.41
N ASN A 140 -0.11 -9.08 -7.12
CA ASN A 140 1.04 -9.90 -6.71
C ASN A 140 2.10 -9.91 -7.82
N GLN A 141 3.31 -9.52 -7.47
CA GLN A 141 4.47 -9.42 -8.35
C GLN A 141 5.70 -10.01 -7.65
N LEU A 142 6.62 -10.59 -8.44
CA LEU A 142 7.89 -11.10 -7.91
C LEU A 142 8.83 -9.98 -7.47
N VAL A 143 8.77 -8.84 -8.15
CA VAL A 143 9.62 -7.67 -7.88
C VAL A 143 8.78 -6.42 -7.89
N PHE A 144 8.91 -5.61 -6.87
CA PHE A 144 8.28 -4.30 -6.76
C PHE A 144 9.33 -3.21 -7.01
N ASP A 145 9.08 -2.34 -7.97
CA ASP A 145 9.83 -1.09 -8.14
C ASP A 145 8.92 0.04 -7.62
N VAL A 146 9.36 0.71 -6.56
CA VAL A 146 8.59 1.78 -5.90
C VAL A 146 9.47 3.01 -5.59
N SER A 147 10.62 3.13 -6.24
CA SER A 147 11.61 4.17 -5.98
C SER A 147 11.11 5.58 -6.32
N GLN A 148 10.38 5.73 -7.43
CA GLN A 148 9.82 7.02 -7.83
C GLN A 148 8.56 7.36 -7.05
N LEU A 149 7.78 6.35 -6.70
CA LEU A 149 6.62 6.49 -5.81
C LEU A 149 7.06 7.01 -4.43
N SER A 150 8.13 6.48 -3.87
CA SER A 150 8.72 6.97 -2.64
C SER A 150 9.10 8.45 -2.72
N LYS A 151 9.77 8.85 -3.81
CA LYS A 151 10.10 10.26 -4.06
C LYS A 151 8.85 11.12 -4.21
N PHE A 152 7.80 10.60 -4.87
CA PHE A 152 6.53 11.29 -5.02
C PHE A 152 5.86 11.52 -3.66
N ILE A 153 5.77 10.49 -2.81
CA ILE A 153 5.26 10.60 -1.43
C ILE A 153 6.11 11.58 -0.62
N GLY A 154 7.44 11.48 -0.70
CA GLY A 154 8.37 12.37 0.01
C GLY A 154 8.28 13.85 -0.41
N ARG A 155 7.72 14.17 -1.58
CA ARG A 155 7.42 15.55 -2.01
C ARG A 155 6.09 16.08 -1.48
N THR A 156 5.22 15.19 -1.02
CA THR A 156 3.87 15.55 -0.54
C THR A 156 3.91 15.85 0.94
N GLU A 157 3.78 17.12 1.31
CA GLU A 157 3.99 17.60 2.67
C GLU A 157 3.14 16.86 3.71
N LYS A 158 1.86 16.70 3.45
CA LYS A 158 0.92 16.01 4.36
C LYS A 158 1.23 14.53 4.57
N LEU A 159 1.88 13.86 3.62
CA LEU A 159 2.27 12.46 3.75
C LEU A 159 3.61 12.28 4.49
N ARG A 160 4.34 13.36 4.77
CA ARG A 160 5.60 13.30 5.55
C ARG A 160 5.39 13.32 7.06
N THR A 161 4.22 13.70 7.53
CA THR A 161 3.91 13.85 8.96
C THR A 161 3.26 12.62 9.57
N LEU A 162 3.34 11.46 8.89
CA LEU A 162 2.77 10.21 9.40
C LEU A 162 3.66 9.68 10.53
N ASP A 163 3.04 9.25 11.65
CA ASP A 163 3.74 8.79 12.85
C ASP A 163 3.38 7.35 13.26
N ARG A 164 2.35 6.79 12.64
CA ARG A 164 1.81 5.46 12.93
C ARG A 164 1.62 4.65 11.67
N ALA A 165 1.98 3.37 11.69
CA ALA A 165 1.61 2.40 10.67
C ALA A 165 0.82 1.24 11.28
N GLY A 166 -0.05 0.62 10.44
CA GLY A 166 -0.71 -0.64 10.73
C GLY A 166 -0.46 -1.63 9.62
N LEU A 167 -0.06 -2.85 9.96
CA LEU A 167 0.10 -3.99 9.05
C LEU A 167 -1.07 -4.95 9.26
N PHE A 168 -1.86 -5.17 8.24
CA PHE A 168 -3.05 -6.01 8.31
C PHE A 168 -2.98 -7.12 7.27
N PHE A 169 -2.92 -8.35 7.76
CA PHE A 169 -2.87 -9.56 6.93
C PHE A 169 -4.27 -10.15 6.80
N HIS A 170 -4.71 -10.39 5.56
CA HIS A 170 -6.03 -10.91 5.22
C HIS A 170 -5.90 -12.14 4.32
N ASP A 171 -6.97 -12.92 4.16
CA ASP A 171 -6.98 -14.15 3.32
C ASP A 171 -6.47 -13.96 1.89
N ARG A 172 -6.61 -12.76 1.34
CA ARG A 172 -6.32 -12.48 -0.08
C ARG A 172 -5.48 -11.24 -0.31
N SER A 173 -5.00 -10.61 0.75
CA SER A 173 -4.23 -9.38 0.65
C SER A 173 -3.50 -9.08 1.94
N VAL A 174 -2.45 -8.31 1.84
CA VAL A 174 -1.86 -7.60 2.97
C VAL A 174 -1.98 -6.10 2.72
N GLU A 175 -2.21 -5.34 3.79
CA GLU A 175 -2.30 -3.90 3.74
C GLU A 175 -1.38 -3.27 4.77
N MET A 176 -0.64 -2.25 4.36
CA MET A 176 0.03 -1.32 5.24
C MET A 176 -0.73 0.01 5.19
N ARG A 177 -1.23 0.46 6.33
CA ARG A 177 -1.97 1.72 6.49
C ARG A 177 -1.16 2.67 7.34
N MET A 178 -1.01 3.90 6.92
CA MET A 178 -0.31 4.94 7.66
C MET A 178 -1.27 6.07 8.02
N TYR A 179 -1.08 6.60 9.22
CA TYR A 179 -2.00 7.54 9.84
C TYR A 179 -1.27 8.81 10.23
N SER A 180 -1.99 9.93 10.21
CA SER A 180 -1.52 11.21 10.72
C SER A 180 -1.85 11.34 12.21
N PRO A 181 -0.98 11.95 13.02
CA PRO A 181 -1.25 12.24 14.43
C PRO A 181 -2.40 13.22 14.62
N GLU A 182 -2.64 14.10 13.65
CA GLU A 182 -3.66 15.15 13.73
C GLU A 182 -5.08 14.65 13.47
N VAL A 183 -5.19 13.60 12.64
CA VAL A 183 -6.48 13.06 12.21
C VAL A 183 -6.38 11.55 12.31
N ASP A 184 -7.19 10.92 13.16
CA ASP A 184 -7.25 9.44 13.25
C ASP A 184 -7.88 8.84 11.99
N ARG A 185 -7.28 9.16 10.85
CA ARG A 185 -7.68 8.75 9.52
C ARG A 185 -6.49 8.20 8.76
N THR A 186 -6.72 7.13 8.01
CA THR A 186 -5.74 6.60 7.08
C THR A 186 -5.46 7.60 5.96
N MET A 187 -4.19 7.98 5.82
CA MET A 187 -3.72 8.91 4.80
C MET A 187 -3.04 8.19 3.64
N LEU A 188 -2.32 7.13 3.94
CA LEU A 188 -1.60 6.35 2.93
C LEU A 188 -1.86 4.86 3.17
N THR A 189 -2.28 4.16 2.13
CA THR A 189 -2.47 2.70 2.14
C THR A 189 -1.68 2.06 1.02
N PHE A 190 -0.91 1.02 1.36
CA PHE A 190 -0.34 0.08 0.41
C PHE A 190 -0.99 -1.27 0.60
N GLY A 191 -1.68 -1.76 -0.40
CA GLY A 191 -2.25 -3.10 -0.46
C GLY A 191 -1.52 -3.96 -1.46
N ILE A 192 -1.39 -5.26 -1.17
CA ILE A 192 -0.88 -6.26 -2.12
C ILE A 192 -1.88 -7.40 -2.17
N SER A 193 -2.42 -7.65 -3.36
CA SER A 193 -3.38 -8.74 -3.59
C SER A 193 -2.64 -10.07 -3.71
N CYS A 194 -2.59 -10.84 -2.64
CA CYS A 194 -1.91 -12.13 -2.58
C CYS A 194 -2.64 -13.08 -1.62
N ARG A 195 -2.77 -14.37 -1.98
CA ARG A 195 -3.45 -15.37 -1.15
C ARG A 195 -2.51 -16.09 -0.17
N ALA A 196 -1.28 -16.35 -0.57
CA ALA A 196 -0.34 -17.05 0.28
C ALA A 196 0.33 -16.11 1.26
N LEU A 197 0.32 -16.45 2.55
CA LEU A 197 0.82 -15.58 3.62
C LEU A 197 2.33 -15.31 3.47
N GLU A 198 3.12 -16.31 3.15
CA GLU A 198 4.55 -16.18 2.88
C GLU A 198 4.86 -15.14 1.80
N TRP A 199 4.05 -15.11 0.73
CA TRP A 199 4.15 -14.11 -0.34
C TRP A 199 3.69 -12.73 0.12
N GLN A 200 2.69 -12.65 1.03
CA GLN A 200 2.27 -11.38 1.61
C GLN A 200 3.43 -10.74 2.40
N PHE A 201 4.13 -11.51 3.22
CA PHE A 201 5.28 -11.04 3.97
C PHE A 201 6.43 -10.60 3.07
N SER A 202 6.85 -11.47 2.16
CA SER A 202 7.96 -11.17 1.25
C SER A 202 7.67 -9.94 0.37
N ALA A 203 6.46 -9.83 -0.16
CA ALA A 203 6.05 -8.70 -0.98
C ALA A 203 5.99 -7.40 -0.15
N LEU A 204 5.44 -7.46 1.07
CA LEU A 204 5.39 -6.31 1.96
C LEU A 204 6.79 -5.87 2.40
N ALA A 205 7.66 -6.81 2.77
CA ALA A 205 9.05 -6.53 3.12
C ALA A 205 9.79 -5.82 1.98
N GLN A 206 9.61 -6.28 0.73
CA GLN A 206 10.16 -5.60 -0.45
C GLN A 206 9.66 -4.15 -0.56
N VAL A 207 8.36 -3.90 -0.42
CA VAL A 207 7.81 -2.53 -0.49
C VAL A 207 8.35 -1.67 0.65
N CYS A 208 8.49 -2.22 1.85
CA CYS A 208 9.02 -1.51 3.02
C CYS A 208 10.51 -1.21 2.89
N SER A 209 11.33 -2.19 2.49
CA SER A 209 12.79 -2.06 2.45
C SER A 209 13.26 -1.14 1.33
N LEU A 210 12.56 -1.16 0.19
CA LEU A 210 13.07 -0.51 -1.02
C LEU A 210 12.96 1.00 -0.99
N SER A 211 12.13 1.65 -0.12
CA SER A 211 11.93 3.05 -0.46
C SER A 211 11.05 3.93 0.39
N LEU A 212 10.61 3.54 1.54
CA LEU A 212 9.78 4.43 2.35
C LEU A 212 10.60 5.04 3.50
N PRO A 213 11.34 6.17 3.28
CA PRO A 213 12.07 6.82 4.38
C PRO A 213 11.15 7.21 5.54
N LEU A 214 9.84 7.27 5.29
CA LEU A 214 8.81 7.47 6.30
C LEU A 214 8.79 6.36 7.37
N LEU A 215 9.10 5.11 7.02
CA LEU A 215 9.04 3.98 7.97
C LEU A 215 10.03 4.11 9.11
N SER A 216 11.18 4.72 8.85
CA SER A 216 12.21 4.96 9.86
C SER A 216 11.87 6.08 10.86
N THR A 217 10.77 6.80 10.67
CA THR A 217 10.30 7.87 11.56
C THR A 217 9.04 7.50 12.33
N LEU A 218 8.42 6.36 12.02
CA LEU A 218 7.19 5.93 12.66
C LEU A 218 7.44 5.48 14.10
N GLU A 219 6.70 6.04 15.04
CA GLU A 219 6.85 5.72 16.47
C GLU A 219 5.89 4.62 16.93
N ARG A 220 4.82 4.36 16.18
CA ARG A 220 3.84 3.32 16.51
C ARG A 220 3.61 2.37 15.34
N LEU A 221 3.64 1.08 15.65
CA LEU A 221 3.30 0.00 14.73
C LEU A 221 2.16 -0.83 15.28
N ASP A 222 1.10 -0.97 14.51
CA ASP A 222 -0.04 -1.84 14.80
C ASP A 222 0.06 -3.06 13.88
N ILE A 223 -0.10 -4.28 14.40
CA ILE A 223 -0.12 -5.51 13.60
C ILE A 223 -1.41 -6.27 13.88
N GLY A 224 -2.17 -6.55 12.82
CA GLY A 224 -3.40 -7.32 12.87
C GLY A 224 -3.39 -8.45 11.84
N ILE A 225 -3.80 -9.65 12.30
CA ILE A 225 -3.96 -10.81 11.42
C ILE A 225 -5.41 -11.25 11.49
N SER A 226 -6.15 -11.10 10.40
CA SER A 226 -7.52 -11.58 10.31
C SER A 226 -7.56 -13.11 10.35
N ARG A 227 -8.60 -13.69 10.95
CA ARG A 227 -8.77 -15.15 10.98
C ARG A 227 -8.90 -15.65 9.56
N PHE A 228 -7.91 -16.43 9.16
CA PHE A 228 -7.99 -17.24 7.97
C PHE A 228 -8.77 -18.50 8.32
N GLY A 229 -9.79 -18.82 7.56
CA GLY A 229 -10.66 -19.96 7.86
C GLY A 229 -9.90 -21.27 7.99
N GLY A 230 -9.74 -21.73 9.19
CA GLY A 230 -9.77 -23.15 9.56
C GLY A 230 -8.58 -24.04 9.27
N THR A 231 -7.35 -23.59 9.12
CA THR A 231 -6.21 -24.53 9.04
C THR A 231 -5.12 -24.16 10.05
N GLU A 232 -4.83 -25.12 10.95
CA GLU A 232 -3.71 -25.10 11.88
C GLU A 232 -2.34 -25.15 11.16
N ASP A 233 -2.32 -25.43 9.85
CA ASP A 233 -1.11 -25.58 9.03
C ASP A 233 -0.30 -24.27 8.83
N TRP A 234 -0.88 -23.14 9.14
CA TRP A 234 -0.25 -21.82 8.97
C TRP A 234 0.90 -21.53 9.93
N GLN A 235 0.91 -22.22 11.07
CA GLN A 235 1.88 -21.95 12.14
C GLN A 235 3.26 -22.53 11.83
N GLN A 236 3.36 -23.50 10.90
CA GLN A 236 4.61 -24.20 10.62
C GLN A 236 5.43 -23.61 9.47
N ASP A 237 4.82 -22.85 8.56
CA ASP A 237 5.48 -22.45 7.30
C ASP A 237 6.10 -21.06 7.32
N MET A 238 5.89 -20.25 8.39
CA MET A 238 6.46 -18.90 8.44
C MET A 238 7.87 -18.92 9.05
N GLU A 239 8.85 -18.61 8.22
CA GLU A 239 10.22 -18.46 8.66
C GLU A 239 10.42 -17.15 9.47
N ASN A 240 11.08 -17.24 10.62
CA ASN A 240 11.44 -16.09 11.45
C ASN A 240 12.23 -15.01 10.67
N ALA A 241 12.94 -15.43 9.62
CA ALA A 241 13.66 -14.54 8.71
C ALA A 241 12.75 -13.51 8.02
N GLN A 242 11.53 -13.88 7.65
CA GLN A 242 10.58 -12.99 6.98
C GLN A 242 10.05 -11.90 7.93
N TRP A 243 9.79 -12.27 9.20
CA TRP A 243 9.43 -11.29 10.22
C TRP A 243 10.59 -10.33 10.50
N ALA A 244 11.81 -10.84 10.59
CA ALA A 244 12.98 -10.02 10.81
C ALA A 244 13.16 -9.01 9.68
N GLU A 245 13.11 -9.46 8.43
CA GLU A 245 13.22 -8.60 7.25
C GLU A 245 12.17 -7.49 7.23
N LEU A 246 10.90 -7.83 7.51
CA LEU A 246 9.82 -6.86 7.55
C LEU A 246 10.02 -5.83 8.67
N LEU A 247 10.29 -6.29 9.90
CA LEU A 247 10.37 -5.42 11.07
C LEU A 247 11.61 -4.54 11.09
N GLN A 248 12.70 -4.89 10.41
CA GLN A 248 13.90 -4.06 10.26
C GLN A 248 13.61 -2.68 9.65
N SER A 249 12.56 -2.59 8.81
CA SER A 249 12.16 -1.32 8.21
C SER A 249 11.60 -0.30 9.22
N PHE A 250 11.24 -0.72 10.44
CA PHE A 250 10.55 0.09 11.45
C PHE A 250 11.47 0.46 12.62
N SER A 251 12.62 1.05 12.33
CA SER A 251 13.69 1.28 13.32
C SER A 251 13.37 2.30 14.43
N ALA A 252 12.41 3.21 14.22
CA ALA A 252 12.01 4.23 15.21
C ALA A 252 10.80 3.83 16.06
N VAL A 253 10.24 2.63 15.88
CA VAL A 253 9.05 2.19 16.59
C VAL A 253 9.31 2.03 18.09
N LYS A 254 8.59 2.82 18.89
CA LYS A 254 8.57 2.80 20.35
C LYS A 254 7.41 1.96 20.90
N ASN A 255 6.28 1.92 20.18
CA ASN A 255 5.06 1.27 20.61
C ASN A 255 4.60 0.24 19.56
N LEU A 256 4.53 -1.03 19.97
CA LEU A 256 3.99 -2.12 19.13
C LEU A 256 2.64 -2.54 19.68
N HIS A 257 1.60 -2.48 18.84
CA HIS A 257 0.25 -2.95 19.18
C HIS A 257 -0.07 -4.19 18.35
N ILE A 258 -0.51 -5.24 19.00
CA ILE A 258 -0.84 -6.52 18.37
C ILE A 258 -2.33 -6.80 18.58
N TYR A 259 -3.06 -6.90 17.46
CA TYR A 259 -4.49 -7.13 17.42
C TYR A 259 -4.78 -8.50 16.81
N ASN A 260 -5.85 -9.14 17.22
CA ASN A 260 -6.34 -10.42 16.68
C ASN A 260 -5.19 -11.44 16.53
N ASN A 261 -5.44 -12.70 16.46
CA ASN A 261 -4.43 -13.76 16.26
C ASN A 261 -2.97 -13.39 16.67
N ALA A 262 -2.86 -12.73 17.82
CA ALA A 262 -1.59 -12.22 18.35
C ALA A 262 -0.51 -13.30 18.46
N GLY A 263 -0.92 -14.57 18.58
CA GLY A 263 -0.03 -15.73 18.78
C GLY A 263 1.08 -15.83 17.73
N LEU A 264 0.79 -15.59 16.45
CA LEU A 264 1.82 -15.65 15.39
C LEU A 264 2.90 -14.57 15.55
N VAL A 265 2.48 -13.35 15.85
CA VAL A 265 3.40 -12.23 16.07
C VAL A 265 4.23 -12.46 17.33
N ILE A 266 3.59 -12.93 18.42
CA ILE A 266 4.23 -13.24 19.69
C ILE A 266 5.21 -14.39 19.53
N MET A 267 4.87 -15.42 18.78
CA MET A 267 5.74 -16.53 18.46
C MET A 267 6.99 -16.03 17.74
N ALA A 268 6.82 -15.24 16.69
CA ALA A 268 7.95 -14.68 15.96
C ALA A 268 8.85 -13.80 16.83
N LEU A 269 8.28 -12.94 17.68
CA LEU A 269 9.06 -12.13 18.62
C LEU A 269 9.84 -12.98 19.62
N GLY A 270 9.22 -14.05 20.15
CA GLY A 270 9.87 -14.99 21.07
C GLY A 270 11.05 -15.72 20.43
N ASP A 271 10.89 -16.21 19.21
CA ASP A 271 11.92 -16.94 18.48
C ASP A 271 13.06 -16.02 18.03
N LEU A 272 12.74 -14.81 17.62
CA LEU A 272 13.73 -13.77 17.32
C LEU A 272 14.54 -13.40 18.56
N ALA A 273 13.96 -13.52 19.76
CA ALA A 273 14.67 -13.29 21.02
C ALA A 273 15.76 -14.33 21.31
N GLY A 274 15.56 -15.57 20.86
CA GLY A 274 16.56 -16.66 20.99
C GLY A 274 17.71 -16.57 19.99
N ALA A 275 17.53 -15.84 18.90
CA ALA A 275 18.56 -15.59 17.90
C ALA A 275 19.41 -14.38 18.29
N THR A 276 20.70 -14.39 17.98
CA THR A 276 21.68 -13.34 18.34
C THR A 276 21.40 -11.95 17.76
N GLY A 277 20.27 -11.76 17.04
CA GLY A 277 19.89 -10.54 16.32
C GLY A 277 18.76 -9.71 16.92
N VAL A 278 18.25 -10.03 18.11
CA VAL A 278 17.08 -9.33 18.73
C VAL A 278 17.26 -7.82 18.87
N ILE A 279 18.49 -7.36 19.06
CA ILE A 279 18.79 -5.93 19.28
C ILE A 279 18.59 -5.13 17.99
N GLU A 280 18.71 -5.75 16.83
CA GLU A 280 18.61 -5.09 15.53
C GLU A 280 17.17 -4.88 15.08
N ILE A 281 16.21 -5.63 15.65
CA ILE A 281 14.79 -5.57 15.31
C ILE A 281 14.06 -4.68 16.29
N LEU A 282 13.41 -3.62 15.80
CA LEU A 282 12.72 -2.62 16.61
C LEU A 282 13.63 -2.06 17.73
N PRO A 283 14.80 -1.48 17.42
CA PRO A 283 15.86 -1.21 18.40
C PRO A 283 15.44 -0.27 19.54
N VAL A 284 14.47 0.61 19.31
CA VAL A 284 13.98 1.60 20.29
C VAL A 284 12.63 1.24 20.90
N LEU A 285 12.18 -0.01 20.73
CA LEU A 285 10.89 -0.47 21.27
C LEU A 285 10.85 -0.36 22.80
N GLN A 286 9.79 0.29 23.32
CA GLN A 286 9.58 0.54 24.74
C GLN A 286 8.33 -0.16 25.27
N LYS A 287 7.31 -0.35 24.42
CA LYS A 287 6.02 -0.85 24.84
C LYS A 287 5.44 -1.84 23.83
N VAL A 288 4.94 -2.96 24.34
CA VAL A 288 4.12 -3.91 23.58
C VAL A 288 2.73 -3.94 24.17
N CYS A 289 1.73 -3.64 23.38
CA CYS A 289 0.31 -3.69 23.74
C CYS A 289 -0.33 -4.87 23.02
N VAL A 290 -0.96 -5.77 23.76
CA VAL A 290 -1.64 -6.93 23.17
C VAL A 290 -3.13 -6.80 23.45
N GLN A 291 -3.92 -6.73 22.38
CA GLN A 291 -5.39 -6.79 22.47
C GLN A 291 -5.84 -8.21 22.16
N ARG A 292 -6.53 -8.87 23.10
CA ARG A 292 -6.83 -10.28 22.95
C ARG A 292 -8.17 -10.72 23.56
N GLU A 293 -8.74 -11.78 22.92
CA GLU A 293 -9.78 -12.62 23.56
C GLU A 293 -9.15 -13.58 24.60
N PRO A 294 -9.85 -13.94 25.69
CA PRO A 294 -9.27 -14.55 26.89
C PRO A 294 -8.75 -15.98 26.81
N SER A 295 -8.91 -16.71 25.70
CA SER A 295 -8.84 -18.18 25.69
C SER A 295 -7.46 -18.85 25.61
N ASP A 296 -6.37 -18.17 25.13
CA ASP A 296 -5.11 -18.85 24.80
C ASP A 296 -3.81 -18.26 25.41
N PHE A 297 -3.87 -17.80 26.64
CA PHE A 297 -2.87 -16.87 27.19
C PHE A 297 -1.56 -17.46 27.71
N LYS A 298 -1.48 -18.76 28.04
CA LYS A 298 -0.32 -19.26 28.84
C LYS A 298 0.97 -19.35 28.04
N ASP A 299 0.95 -19.92 26.84
CA ASP A 299 2.18 -20.13 26.04
C ASP A 299 2.69 -18.83 25.42
N ASP A 300 1.79 -17.97 24.97
CA ASP A 300 2.15 -16.69 24.39
C ASP A 300 2.73 -15.74 25.45
N ARG A 301 2.23 -15.78 26.68
CA ARG A 301 2.80 -15.00 27.77
C ARG A 301 4.25 -15.39 28.03
N ARG A 302 4.56 -16.70 28.06
CA ARG A 302 5.92 -17.20 28.26
C ARG A 302 6.86 -16.73 27.15
N ARG A 303 6.41 -16.74 25.90
CA ARG A 303 7.20 -16.27 24.75
C ARG A 303 7.47 -14.76 24.83
N LEU A 304 6.47 -13.97 25.19
CA LEU A 304 6.63 -12.53 25.43
C LEU A 304 7.60 -12.27 26.60
N GLU A 305 7.50 -13.03 27.70
CA GLU A 305 8.43 -12.92 28.84
C GLU A 305 9.87 -13.23 28.39
N THR A 306 10.07 -14.22 27.51
CA THR A 306 11.39 -14.53 26.92
C THR A 306 11.92 -13.35 26.09
N PHE A 307 11.08 -12.76 25.24
CA PHE A 307 11.42 -11.57 24.45
C PHE A 307 11.82 -10.39 25.33
N ILE A 308 11.05 -10.14 26.41
CA ILE A 308 11.35 -9.05 27.36
C ILE A 308 12.67 -9.31 28.09
N ALA A 309 12.89 -10.52 28.59
CA ALA A 309 14.11 -10.87 29.28
C ALA A 309 15.35 -10.62 28.40
N ALA A 310 15.29 -11.05 27.12
CA ALA A 310 16.35 -10.79 26.16
C ALA A 310 16.62 -9.29 25.97
N ARG A 311 15.56 -8.48 25.92
CA ARG A 311 15.66 -7.01 25.78
C ARG A 311 16.18 -6.33 27.04
N GLN A 312 15.82 -6.80 28.22
CA GLN A 312 16.35 -6.29 29.49
C GLN A 312 17.85 -6.52 29.61
N PHE A 313 18.34 -7.71 29.22
CA PHE A 313 19.80 -7.99 29.18
C PHE A 313 20.54 -7.04 28.23
N SER A 314 19.90 -6.54 27.21
CA SER A 314 20.46 -5.61 26.22
C SER A 314 20.33 -4.14 26.62
N SER A 315 19.92 -3.82 27.87
CA SER A 315 19.72 -2.45 28.37
C SER A 315 18.57 -1.67 27.65
N HIS A 316 17.65 -2.37 27.02
CA HIS A 316 16.48 -1.79 26.34
C HIS A 316 15.18 -2.36 26.94
N PRO A 317 14.78 -1.93 28.14
CA PRO A 317 13.63 -2.50 28.84
C PRO A 317 12.33 -2.22 28.05
N VAL A 318 11.51 -3.27 27.91
CA VAL A 318 10.20 -3.21 27.26
C VAL A 318 9.12 -3.52 28.28
N THR A 319 8.02 -2.77 28.27
CA THR A 319 6.84 -3.01 29.10
C THR A 319 5.72 -3.66 28.30
N ILE A 320 5.00 -4.61 28.90
CA ILE A 320 3.79 -5.17 28.31
C ILE A 320 2.56 -4.54 28.96
N VAL A 321 1.59 -4.20 28.10
CA VAL A 321 0.26 -3.73 28.52
C VAL A 321 -0.79 -4.58 27.82
N ASN A 322 -1.60 -5.29 28.61
CA ASN A 322 -2.78 -5.96 28.10
C ASN A 322 -3.88 -4.92 27.96
N ILE A 323 -4.43 -4.80 26.76
CA ILE A 323 -5.61 -4.01 26.48
C ILE A 323 -6.75 -5.03 26.36
N GLY A 324 -7.52 -5.20 27.45
CA GLY A 324 -8.70 -6.06 27.50
C GLY A 324 -9.84 -5.53 26.66
#